data_5673cad195283fa2b48c5c91cacb8677
#
_entry.id   5673cad195283fa2b48c5c91cacb8677
#
_cell.length_a   1.000
_cell.length_b   1.000
_cell.length_c   1.000
_cell.angle_alpha   90.00
_cell.angle_beta   90.00
_cell.angle_gamma   90.00
#
_symmetry.space_group_name_H-M   'P 1'
#
loop_
_entity.id
_entity.type
_entity.pdbx_description
1 polymer ?
#
loop_
_entity_poly.entity_id
_entity_poly.type
_entity_poly.pdbx_seq_one_letter_code
_entity_poly.pdbx_strand_id
1 'polypeptide(L)'
;VFGILASFFNSKTKAVGRVLVGISLIFLGIDAIKSGFNDIGSQVDFANIQVSGPAEIAIFTGIGLLLTLVLQSSHATLILTLAALAGGQISIAQGFAVAIGSNVGSSASTAFVGMFSSERNGQRLALAHLIFNCITAILSLILWLPLTRLVTYTADLIGLNSLLQLALFHTLFNLLGLATFWKIQQPFAARLRKWLPDKAKQELQPERTKKYKPLYLNENMLKSGDTALRALFKEIRHLNDLGVDVICHALYVPPEQIDTICTTREIPPPEQKLELNVQSFYDAEIKPIYSSILDFASKINIEGSENGYQEPLNTAHLAAFKTVEVIKESKHLQKNMHNVLSNPESPVYQDYMTLREQLVKILCLYHHTLPLAADENQWGEQSEQIQLMQQSIHEIEALREAAFSQLRQGLLTSWQVSSLMNDINYARFIGSGLLEILQNAGKELA
;
A
#
# COMPACT_ATOMS: atom_id res chain seq x y z
N VAL A 1 -12.44 23.95 23.10
CA VAL A 1 -13.31 23.43 24.19
C VAL A 1 -14.44 22.59 23.60
N PHE A 2 -15.32 23.12 22.72
CA PHE A 2 -16.46 22.37 22.15
C PHE A 2 -16.05 21.07 21.43
N GLY A 3 -14.93 21.06 20.68
CA GLY A 3 -14.43 19.89 20.00
C GLY A 3 -13.98 18.76 20.95
N ILE A 4 -13.38 19.13 22.09
CA ILE A 4 -12.99 18.19 23.15
C ILE A 4 -14.24 17.61 23.81
N LEU A 5 -15.20 18.43 24.18
CA LEU A 5 -16.48 17.98 24.78
C LEU A 5 -17.22 17.03 23.84
N ALA A 6 -17.30 17.35 22.54
CA ALA A 6 -17.93 16.50 21.54
C ALA A 6 -17.26 15.13 21.40
N SER A 7 -15.97 15.02 21.74
CA SER A 7 -15.23 13.75 21.65
C SER A 7 -15.59 12.72 22.73
N PHE A 8 -16.32 13.10 23.76
CA PHE A 8 -16.80 12.22 24.85
C PHE A 8 -18.18 11.58 24.58
N PHE A 9 -18.85 11.97 23.50
CA PHE A 9 -20.17 11.42 23.12
C PHE A 9 -20.04 10.26 22.13
N ASN A 10 -21.09 9.89 21.42
CA ASN A 10 -21.16 8.76 20.50
C ASN A 10 -20.22 8.91 19.27
N SER A 11 -20.04 7.85 18.50
CA SER A 11 -19.03 7.75 17.43
C SER A 11 -19.08 8.88 16.39
N LYS A 12 -20.28 9.36 16.03
CA LYS A 12 -20.46 10.45 15.05
C LYS A 12 -20.03 11.81 15.63
N THR A 13 -20.44 12.13 16.84
CA THR A 13 -20.05 13.37 17.54
C THR A 13 -18.58 13.39 17.89
N LYS A 14 -17.99 12.23 18.20
CA LYS A 14 -16.55 12.06 18.40
C LYS A 14 -15.75 12.38 17.13
N ALA A 15 -16.23 11.98 15.95
CA ALA A 15 -15.60 12.32 14.68
C ALA A 15 -15.65 13.84 14.41
N VAL A 16 -16.81 14.48 14.60
CA VAL A 16 -16.95 15.93 14.50
C VAL A 16 -16.06 16.64 15.51
N GLY A 17 -16.01 16.16 16.75
CA GLY A 17 -15.13 16.70 17.80
C GLY A 17 -13.65 16.70 17.39
N ARG A 18 -13.17 15.61 16.79
CA ARG A 18 -11.78 15.51 16.28
C ARG A 18 -11.51 16.53 15.16
N VAL A 19 -12.44 16.70 14.24
CA VAL A 19 -12.33 17.71 13.18
C VAL A 19 -12.24 19.12 13.76
N LEU A 20 -13.10 19.46 14.71
CA LEU A 20 -13.08 20.77 15.36
C LEU A 20 -11.79 21.01 16.15
N VAL A 21 -11.25 19.98 16.83
CA VAL A 21 -9.94 20.08 17.50
C VAL A 21 -8.84 20.30 16.47
N GLY A 22 -8.84 19.54 15.35
CA GLY A 22 -7.88 19.73 14.27
C GLY A 22 -7.89 21.15 13.69
N ILE A 23 -9.08 21.69 13.40
CA ILE A 23 -9.25 23.06 12.94
C ILE A 23 -8.72 24.07 13.97
N SER A 24 -9.04 23.87 15.26
CA SER A 24 -8.54 24.75 16.34
C SER A 24 -7.02 24.73 16.46
N LEU A 25 -6.39 23.56 16.29
CA LEU A 25 -4.94 23.43 16.31
C LEU A 25 -4.28 24.14 15.09
N ILE A 26 -4.93 24.10 13.92
CA ILE A 26 -4.48 24.85 12.76
C ILE A 26 -4.50 26.36 13.04
N PHE A 27 -5.59 26.90 13.58
CA PHE A 27 -5.66 28.32 13.92
C PHE A 27 -4.65 28.71 15.01
N LEU A 28 -4.48 27.87 16.03
CA LEU A 28 -3.48 28.11 17.07
C LEU A 28 -2.05 28.12 16.48
N GLY A 29 -1.77 27.19 15.56
CA GLY A 29 -0.49 27.15 14.84
C GLY A 29 -0.25 28.40 13.99
N ILE A 30 -1.27 28.89 13.27
CA ILE A 30 -1.21 30.13 12.50
C ILE A 30 -0.91 31.33 13.41
N ASP A 31 -1.57 31.40 14.56
CA ASP A 31 -1.37 32.50 15.52
C ASP A 31 0.03 32.46 16.14
N ALA A 32 0.52 31.28 16.50
CA ALA A 32 1.88 31.07 16.97
C ALA A 32 2.93 31.47 15.93
N ILE A 33 2.72 31.13 14.66
CA ILE A 33 3.59 31.52 13.54
C ILE A 33 3.60 33.05 13.40
N LYS A 34 2.43 33.70 13.43
CA LYS A 34 2.35 35.17 13.36
C LYS A 34 3.07 35.85 14.50
N SER A 35 2.89 35.37 15.72
CA SER A 35 3.57 35.92 16.91
C SER A 35 5.08 35.76 16.82
N GLY A 36 5.55 34.55 16.50
CA GLY A 36 6.99 34.28 16.32
C GLY A 36 7.60 35.11 15.18
N PHE A 37 6.85 35.34 14.10
CA PHE A 37 7.34 36.15 12.97
C PHE A 37 7.42 37.62 13.30
N ASN A 38 6.48 38.16 14.08
CA ASN A 38 6.55 39.53 14.57
C ASN A 38 7.79 39.78 15.48
N ASP A 39 8.12 38.79 16.31
CA ASP A 39 9.28 38.87 17.20
C ASP A 39 10.61 38.80 16.42
N ILE A 40 10.72 37.92 15.43
CA ILE A 40 11.91 37.76 14.59
C ILE A 40 12.00 38.87 13.53
N GLY A 41 10.88 39.29 12.95
CA GLY A 41 10.81 40.31 11.92
C GLY A 41 11.28 41.68 12.39
N SER A 42 11.23 41.95 13.69
CA SER A 42 11.83 43.13 14.29
C SER A 42 13.37 43.10 14.33
N GLN A 43 13.97 41.92 14.14
CA GLN A 43 15.44 41.72 14.20
C GLN A 43 16.07 41.52 12.82
N VAL A 44 15.30 41.12 11.81
CA VAL A 44 15.77 40.90 10.43
C VAL A 44 15.15 41.93 9.51
N ASP A 45 15.92 42.92 9.13
CA ASP A 45 15.48 43.98 8.21
C ASP A 45 15.54 43.47 6.76
N PHE A 46 14.47 42.83 6.31
CA PHE A 46 14.30 42.38 4.91
C PHE A 46 14.22 43.54 3.92
N ALA A 47 13.94 44.77 4.40
CA ALA A 47 13.87 45.97 3.55
C ALA A 47 15.26 46.40 3.03
N ASN A 48 16.33 45.94 3.68
CA ASN A 48 17.71 46.24 3.24
C ASN A 48 18.25 45.34 2.10
N ILE A 49 17.48 44.36 1.63
CA ILE A 49 17.81 43.64 0.39
C ILE A 49 17.49 44.56 -0.80
N GLN A 50 18.41 45.51 -1.07
CA GLN A 50 18.32 46.44 -2.21
C GLN A 50 18.63 45.74 -3.55
N VAL A 51 17.87 44.68 -3.85
CA VAL A 51 17.90 44.02 -5.16
C VAL A 51 16.56 44.29 -5.83
N SER A 52 16.59 44.86 -7.01
CA SER A 52 15.37 45.18 -7.79
C SER A 52 15.34 44.41 -9.10
N GLY A 53 14.15 44.17 -9.63
CA GLY A 53 13.94 43.56 -10.95
C GLY A 53 14.04 42.03 -10.93
N PRO A 54 14.53 41.41 -12.03
CA PRO A 54 14.54 39.92 -12.13
C PRO A 54 15.34 39.19 -11.07
N ALA A 55 16.39 39.82 -10.55
CA ALA A 55 17.21 39.21 -9.49
C ALA A 55 16.46 39.12 -8.15
N GLU A 56 15.61 40.07 -7.82
CA GLU A 56 14.75 40.04 -6.65
C GLU A 56 13.77 38.85 -6.74
N ILE A 57 13.12 38.71 -7.89
CA ILE A 57 12.17 37.59 -8.13
C ILE A 57 12.88 36.24 -7.98
N ALA A 58 14.09 36.10 -8.52
CA ALA A 58 14.87 34.87 -8.41
C ALA A 58 15.26 34.55 -6.96
N ILE A 59 15.69 35.55 -6.18
CA ILE A 59 16.05 35.40 -4.78
C ILE A 59 14.84 34.93 -3.93
N PHE A 60 13.69 35.61 -4.07
CA PHE A 60 12.51 35.27 -3.31
C PHE A 60 11.89 33.94 -3.74
N THR A 61 12.03 33.55 -5.02
CA THR A 61 11.69 32.19 -5.49
C THR A 61 12.61 31.16 -4.81
N GLY A 62 13.92 31.43 -4.73
CA GLY A 62 14.87 30.57 -4.01
C GLY A 62 14.56 30.48 -2.51
N ILE A 63 14.18 31.57 -1.86
CA ILE A 63 13.77 31.61 -0.46
C ILE A 63 12.51 30.71 -0.26
N GLY A 64 11.51 30.84 -1.11
CA GLY A 64 10.30 30.02 -1.05
C GLY A 64 10.59 28.52 -1.21
N LEU A 65 11.49 28.15 -2.12
CA LEU A 65 11.96 26.79 -2.32
C LEU A 65 12.66 26.27 -1.05
N LEU A 66 13.63 27.01 -0.54
CA LEU A 66 14.40 26.60 0.66
C LEU A 66 13.54 26.48 1.91
N LEU A 67 12.66 27.47 2.14
CA LEU A 67 11.73 27.42 3.27
C LEU A 67 10.85 26.16 3.19
N THR A 68 10.34 25.85 2.00
CA THR A 68 9.48 24.67 1.84
C THR A 68 10.25 23.37 1.99
N LEU A 69 11.51 23.30 1.59
CA LEU A 69 12.37 22.14 1.84
C LEU A 69 12.60 21.92 3.34
N VAL A 70 12.85 23.01 4.08
CA VAL A 70 13.10 22.96 5.55
C VAL A 70 11.81 22.61 6.29
N LEU A 71 10.70 23.32 5.98
CA LEU A 71 9.41 23.13 6.65
C LEU A 71 8.68 21.85 6.17
N GLN A 72 9.11 21.27 5.06
CA GLN A 72 8.47 20.12 4.38
C GLN A 72 6.98 20.34 4.08
N SER A 73 6.57 21.62 3.96
CA SER A 73 5.17 22.02 3.76
C SER A 73 5.07 23.33 3.01
N SER A 74 4.56 23.29 1.78
CA SER A 74 4.25 24.50 1.02
C SER A 74 3.16 25.36 1.66
N HIS A 75 2.19 24.70 2.36
CA HIS A 75 1.15 25.41 3.10
C HIS A 75 1.74 26.22 4.25
N ALA A 76 2.68 25.66 5.01
CA ALA A 76 3.37 26.37 6.08
C ALA A 76 4.16 27.58 5.52
N THR A 77 4.88 27.38 4.41
CA THR A 77 5.59 28.47 3.70
C THR A 77 4.63 29.58 3.23
N LEU A 78 3.47 29.21 2.65
CA LEU A 78 2.48 30.19 2.22
C LEU A 78 1.85 30.95 3.39
N ILE A 79 1.54 30.28 4.53
CA ILE A 79 1.04 30.94 5.73
C ILE A 79 2.07 31.93 6.26
N LEU A 80 3.33 31.55 6.30
CA LEU A 80 4.43 32.44 6.69
C LEU A 80 4.57 33.64 5.74
N THR A 81 4.44 33.41 4.44
CA THR A 81 4.44 34.45 3.41
C THR A 81 3.27 35.41 3.59
N LEU A 82 2.06 34.87 3.89
CA LEU A 82 0.87 35.69 4.17
C LEU A 82 1.08 36.55 5.44
N ALA A 83 1.69 35.99 6.47
CA ALA A 83 2.01 36.73 7.71
C ALA A 83 3.02 37.86 7.44
N ALA A 84 4.08 37.60 6.67
CA ALA A 84 5.07 38.60 6.28
C ALA A 84 4.47 39.71 5.41
N LEU A 85 3.57 39.34 4.50
CA LEU A 85 2.86 40.29 3.64
C LEU A 85 1.88 41.17 4.44
N ALA A 86 1.13 40.56 5.38
CA ALA A 86 0.23 41.29 6.25
C ALA A 86 0.97 42.25 7.22
N GLY A 87 2.18 41.87 7.63
CA GLY A 87 3.11 42.69 8.43
C GLY A 87 3.84 43.77 7.63
N GLY A 88 3.67 43.86 6.30
CA GLY A 88 4.36 44.83 5.45
C GLY A 88 5.86 44.58 5.31
N GLN A 89 6.37 43.42 5.67
CA GLN A 89 7.78 43.07 5.65
C GLN A 89 8.25 42.66 4.24
N ILE A 90 7.35 42.17 3.42
CA ILE A 90 7.59 41.83 2.02
C ILE A 90 6.54 42.48 1.11
N SER A 91 6.92 42.77 -0.12
CA SER A 91 6.00 43.23 -1.15
C SER A 91 5.13 42.11 -1.71
N ILE A 92 4.03 42.46 -2.36
CA ILE A 92 3.16 41.47 -3.02
C ILE A 92 3.90 40.70 -4.11
N ALA A 93 4.81 41.34 -4.83
CA ALA A 93 5.63 40.73 -5.86
C ALA A 93 6.60 39.68 -5.25
N GLN A 94 7.23 40.01 -4.13
CA GLN A 94 8.06 39.06 -3.37
C GLN A 94 7.22 37.86 -2.88
N GLY A 95 6.01 38.10 -2.39
CA GLY A 95 5.07 37.04 -2.01
C GLY A 95 4.71 36.10 -3.17
N PHE A 96 4.48 36.63 -4.37
CA PHE A 96 4.24 35.80 -5.57
C PHE A 96 5.46 34.95 -5.92
N ALA A 97 6.68 35.50 -5.83
CA ALA A 97 7.90 34.76 -6.07
C ALA A 97 8.10 33.61 -5.05
N VAL A 98 7.87 33.88 -3.76
CA VAL A 98 7.90 32.83 -2.72
C VAL A 98 6.87 31.73 -3.02
N ALA A 99 5.67 32.07 -3.48
CA ALA A 99 4.65 31.07 -3.83
C ALA A 99 5.08 30.13 -4.96
N ILE A 100 5.73 30.66 -6.01
CA ILE A 100 6.32 29.82 -7.08
C ILE A 100 7.38 28.89 -6.50
N GLY A 101 8.30 29.42 -5.70
CA GLY A 101 9.38 28.65 -5.09
C GLY A 101 8.87 27.54 -4.15
N SER A 102 7.82 27.83 -3.40
CA SER A 102 7.23 26.88 -2.46
C SER A 102 6.65 25.64 -3.17
N ASN A 103 6.08 25.78 -4.34
CA ASN A 103 5.58 24.65 -5.13
C ASN A 103 6.72 23.75 -5.62
N VAL A 104 7.81 24.34 -6.08
CA VAL A 104 8.99 23.57 -6.48
C VAL A 104 9.61 22.85 -5.27
N GLY A 105 9.71 23.53 -4.13
CA GLY A 105 10.23 22.95 -2.90
C GLY A 105 9.44 21.74 -2.43
N SER A 106 8.10 21.84 -2.45
CA SER A 106 7.21 20.73 -2.09
C SER A 106 7.37 19.53 -3.03
N SER A 107 7.45 19.77 -4.33
CA SER A 107 7.65 18.71 -5.32
C SER A 107 9.05 18.09 -5.25
N ALA A 108 10.07 18.87 -4.90
CA ALA A 108 11.43 18.38 -4.70
C ALA A 108 11.52 17.44 -3.48
N SER A 109 10.89 17.81 -2.35
CA SER A 109 10.79 16.93 -1.17
C SER A 109 10.07 15.62 -1.50
N THR A 110 8.94 15.69 -2.20
CA THR A 110 8.18 14.52 -2.63
C THR A 110 8.98 13.66 -3.61
N ALA A 111 9.72 14.26 -4.53
CA ALA A 111 10.55 13.54 -5.49
C ALA A 111 11.71 12.84 -4.79
N PHE A 112 12.35 13.49 -3.83
CA PHE A 112 13.42 12.89 -3.04
C PHE A 112 12.93 11.61 -2.34
N VAL A 113 11.84 11.68 -1.57
CA VAL A 113 11.27 10.51 -0.88
C VAL A 113 10.77 9.46 -1.89
N GLY A 114 10.10 9.90 -2.95
CA GLY A 114 9.51 9.02 -3.96
C GLY A 114 10.55 8.23 -4.76
N MET A 115 11.77 8.76 -4.95
CA MET A 115 12.84 8.04 -5.64
C MET A 115 13.39 6.85 -4.84
N PHE A 116 13.20 6.83 -3.52
CA PHE A 116 13.52 5.67 -2.69
C PHE A 116 12.41 4.61 -2.67
N SER A 117 11.27 4.86 -3.34
CA SER A 117 10.22 3.86 -3.46
C SER A 117 10.71 2.61 -4.18
N SER A 118 10.30 1.43 -3.70
CA SER A 118 10.57 0.16 -4.38
C SER A 118 9.83 0.03 -5.72
N GLU A 119 8.71 0.75 -5.88
CA GLU A 119 7.84 0.68 -7.06
C GLU A 119 8.20 1.72 -8.11
N ARG A 120 8.43 1.27 -9.36
CA ARG A 120 8.74 2.17 -10.50
C ARG A 120 7.65 3.19 -10.80
N ASN A 121 6.39 2.83 -10.60
CA ASN A 121 5.27 3.76 -10.82
C ASN A 121 5.28 4.91 -9.80
N GLY A 122 5.63 4.62 -8.54
CA GLY A 122 5.84 5.64 -7.51
C GLY A 122 6.98 6.60 -7.86
N GLN A 123 8.12 6.06 -8.30
CA GLN A 123 9.28 6.85 -8.75
C GLN A 123 8.94 7.74 -9.96
N ARG A 124 8.21 7.19 -10.95
CA ARG A 124 7.75 7.96 -12.12
C ARG A 124 6.81 9.09 -11.73
N LEU A 125 5.87 8.83 -10.82
CA LEU A 125 4.93 9.83 -10.34
C LEU A 125 5.64 10.95 -9.59
N ALA A 126 6.59 10.63 -8.73
CA ALA A 126 7.37 11.60 -7.98
C ALA A 126 8.23 12.49 -8.91
N LEU A 127 8.88 11.89 -9.91
CA LEU A 127 9.63 12.62 -10.92
C LEU A 127 8.71 13.47 -11.80
N ALA A 128 7.54 12.95 -12.19
CA ALA A 128 6.54 13.69 -12.96
C ALA A 128 6.09 14.93 -12.21
N HIS A 129 5.83 14.84 -10.93
CA HIS A 129 5.40 15.94 -10.07
C HIS A 129 6.49 17.03 -9.98
N LEU A 130 7.75 16.64 -9.81
CA LEU A 130 8.86 17.59 -9.82
C LEU A 130 9.00 18.32 -11.16
N ILE A 131 9.02 17.58 -12.27
CA ILE A 131 9.14 18.16 -13.61
C ILE A 131 7.97 19.10 -13.91
N PHE A 132 6.75 18.69 -13.58
CA PHE A 132 5.56 19.52 -13.74
C PHE A 132 5.72 20.86 -13.01
N ASN A 133 6.11 20.85 -11.73
CA ASN A 133 6.26 22.09 -10.96
C ASN A 133 7.45 22.94 -11.41
N CYS A 134 8.56 22.32 -11.81
CA CYS A 134 9.70 23.07 -12.38
C CYS A 134 9.33 23.78 -13.68
N ILE A 135 8.65 23.08 -14.61
CA ILE A 135 8.22 23.68 -15.88
C ILE A 135 7.18 24.79 -15.62
N THR A 136 6.23 24.54 -14.73
CA THR A 136 5.22 25.54 -14.36
C THR A 136 5.86 26.77 -13.74
N ALA A 137 6.85 26.59 -12.87
CA ALA A 137 7.60 27.68 -12.25
C ALA A 137 8.36 28.53 -13.34
N ILE A 138 9.08 27.84 -14.22
CA ILE A 138 9.81 28.49 -15.31
C ILE A 138 8.85 29.30 -16.21
N LEU A 139 7.73 28.69 -16.62
CA LEU A 139 6.71 29.38 -17.43
C LEU A 139 6.11 30.56 -16.67
N SER A 140 5.86 30.45 -15.39
CA SER A 140 5.32 31.54 -14.56
C SER A 140 6.33 32.67 -14.40
N LEU A 141 7.63 32.38 -14.32
CA LEU A 141 8.69 33.38 -14.30
C LEU A 141 8.84 34.09 -15.67
N ILE A 142 8.73 33.33 -16.77
CA ILE A 142 8.72 33.93 -18.14
C ILE A 142 7.49 34.83 -18.35
N LEU A 143 6.33 34.35 -17.86
CA LEU A 143 5.05 35.09 -17.97
C LEU A 143 4.80 35.95 -16.73
N TRP A 144 5.84 36.37 -16.01
CA TRP A 144 5.73 37.15 -14.78
C TRP A 144 4.88 38.41 -14.93
N LEU A 145 5.21 39.23 -15.92
CA LEU A 145 4.50 40.49 -16.15
C LEU A 145 3.02 40.32 -16.52
N PRO A 146 2.63 39.42 -17.47
CA PRO A 146 1.21 39.22 -17.74
C PRO A 146 0.45 38.58 -16.57
N LEU A 147 1.04 37.66 -15.81
CA LEU A 147 0.38 37.04 -14.65
C LEU A 147 0.15 38.05 -13.52
N THR A 148 1.18 38.83 -13.18
CA THR A 148 1.06 39.81 -12.10
C THR A 148 0.10 40.93 -12.50
N ARG A 149 0.14 41.44 -13.76
CA ARG A 149 -0.83 42.41 -14.26
C ARG A 149 -2.26 41.92 -14.23
N LEU A 150 -2.50 40.64 -14.57
CA LEU A 150 -3.84 40.03 -14.51
C LEU A 150 -4.35 39.99 -13.08
N VAL A 151 -3.49 39.64 -12.13
CA VAL A 151 -3.87 39.57 -10.70
C VAL A 151 -4.17 40.99 -10.18
N THR A 152 -3.31 41.97 -10.43
CA THR A 152 -3.51 43.37 -9.97
C THR A 152 -4.74 43.99 -10.60
N TYR A 153 -4.94 43.81 -11.91
CA TYR A 153 -6.14 44.31 -12.60
C TYR A 153 -7.43 43.71 -12.01
N THR A 154 -7.43 42.37 -11.74
CA THR A 154 -8.57 41.72 -11.13
C THR A 154 -8.78 42.23 -9.71
N ALA A 155 -7.71 42.44 -8.95
CA ALA A 155 -7.75 42.97 -7.61
C ALA A 155 -8.35 44.37 -7.55
N ASP A 156 -7.96 45.23 -8.46
CA ASP A 156 -8.48 46.61 -8.56
C ASP A 156 -9.97 46.62 -8.94
N LEU A 157 -10.41 45.65 -9.79
CA LEU A 157 -11.80 45.55 -10.24
C LEU A 157 -12.77 45.12 -9.14
N ILE A 158 -12.35 44.19 -8.28
CA ILE A 158 -13.23 43.55 -7.26
C ILE A 158 -12.79 43.81 -5.80
N GLY A 159 -11.80 44.69 -5.62
CA GLY A 159 -11.35 45.13 -4.29
C GLY A 159 -10.63 44.05 -3.49
N LEU A 160 -9.74 43.23 -4.11
CA LEU A 160 -8.99 42.20 -3.40
C LEU A 160 -7.86 42.80 -2.55
N ASN A 161 -7.79 42.38 -1.30
CA ASN A 161 -6.62 42.68 -0.47
C ASN A 161 -5.40 41.86 -0.90
N SER A 162 -4.22 42.21 -0.40
CA SER A 162 -2.94 41.53 -0.74
C SER A 162 -2.94 40.02 -0.51
N LEU A 163 -3.66 39.56 0.53
CA LEU A 163 -3.74 38.13 0.85
C LEU A 163 -4.52 37.34 -0.23
N LEU A 164 -5.64 37.93 -0.68
CA LEU A 164 -6.45 37.33 -1.74
C LEU A 164 -5.76 37.44 -3.11
N GLN A 165 -4.97 38.50 -3.34
CA GLN A 165 -4.13 38.58 -4.53
C GLN A 165 -3.10 37.44 -4.59
N LEU A 166 -2.44 37.10 -3.48
CA LEU A 166 -1.53 35.98 -3.41
C LEU A 166 -2.23 34.65 -3.68
N ALA A 167 -3.42 34.46 -3.12
CA ALA A 167 -4.22 33.27 -3.37
C ALA A 167 -4.65 33.14 -4.84
N LEU A 168 -5.07 34.26 -5.45
CA LEU A 168 -5.43 34.34 -6.88
C LEU A 168 -4.22 34.01 -7.76
N PHE A 169 -3.07 34.60 -7.47
CA PHE A 169 -1.83 34.31 -8.18
C PHE A 169 -1.46 32.84 -8.09
N HIS A 170 -1.50 32.27 -6.90
CA HIS A 170 -1.21 30.85 -6.66
C HIS A 170 -2.15 29.94 -7.46
N THR A 171 -3.42 30.29 -7.56
CA THR A 171 -4.40 29.56 -8.37
C THR A 171 -4.10 29.68 -9.87
N LEU A 172 -3.86 30.90 -10.36
CA LEU A 172 -3.61 31.13 -11.78
C LEU A 172 -2.35 30.43 -12.29
N PHE A 173 -1.26 30.48 -11.53
CA PHE A 173 -0.05 29.78 -11.98
C PHE A 173 -0.18 28.28 -11.98
N ASN A 174 -0.94 27.68 -11.04
CA ASN A 174 -1.26 26.25 -11.07
C ASN A 174 -2.17 25.89 -12.27
N LEU A 175 -3.14 26.74 -12.60
CA LEU A 175 -3.96 26.60 -13.81
C LEU A 175 -3.13 26.70 -15.10
N LEU A 176 -2.12 27.54 -15.13
CA LEU A 176 -1.17 27.65 -16.25
C LEU A 176 -0.43 26.29 -16.43
N GLY A 177 0.04 25.70 -15.34
CA GLY A 177 0.66 24.37 -15.36
C GLY A 177 -0.30 23.31 -15.89
N LEU A 178 -1.52 23.26 -15.36
CA LEU A 178 -2.56 22.34 -15.82
C LEU A 178 -2.84 22.50 -17.31
N ALA A 179 -3.05 23.71 -17.79
CA ALA A 179 -3.32 23.99 -19.20
C ALA A 179 -2.16 23.55 -20.11
N THR A 180 -0.91 23.75 -19.65
CA THR A 180 0.30 23.35 -20.39
C THR A 180 0.38 21.83 -20.53
N PHE A 181 0.12 21.10 -19.46
CA PHE A 181 0.26 19.65 -19.45
C PHE A 181 -0.98 18.89 -19.96
N TRP A 182 -2.12 19.54 -20.08
CA TRP A 182 -3.38 18.92 -20.48
C TRP A 182 -3.28 18.06 -21.76
N LYS A 183 -2.63 18.59 -22.77
CA LYS A 183 -2.49 17.87 -24.07
C LYS A 183 -1.23 17.01 -24.15
N ILE A 184 -0.22 17.24 -23.31
CA ILE A 184 1.06 16.54 -23.40
C ILE A 184 1.23 15.44 -22.36
N GLN A 185 0.22 15.19 -21.51
CA GLN A 185 0.30 14.17 -20.45
C GLN A 185 0.65 12.77 -20.96
N GLN A 186 0.07 12.35 -22.09
CA GLN A 186 0.32 11.03 -22.69
C GLN A 186 1.77 10.88 -23.19
N PRO A 187 2.29 11.77 -24.07
CA PRO A 187 3.69 11.68 -24.49
C PRO A 187 4.68 11.91 -23.33
N PHE A 188 4.32 12.72 -22.33
CA PHE A 188 5.13 12.89 -21.13
C PHE A 188 5.23 11.60 -20.31
N ALA A 189 4.11 10.93 -20.07
CA ALA A 189 4.08 9.62 -19.39
C ALA A 189 4.90 8.56 -20.17
N ALA A 190 4.83 8.57 -21.50
CA ALA A 190 5.64 7.68 -22.33
C ALA A 190 7.15 7.96 -22.19
N ARG A 191 7.57 9.23 -22.08
CA ARG A 191 8.97 9.60 -21.82
C ARG A 191 9.44 9.16 -20.44
N LEU A 192 8.60 9.32 -19.41
CA LEU A 192 8.92 8.86 -18.05
C LEU A 192 9.14 7.34 -18.00
N ARG A 193 8.37 6.56 -18.76
CA ARG A 193 8.60 5.11 -18.89
C ARG A 193 9.93 4.78 -19.57
N LYS A 194 10.40 5.61 -20.50
CA LYS A 194 11.72 5.45 -21.12
C LYS A 194 12.86 5.84 -20.18
N TRP A 195 12.71 6.89 -19.38
CA TRP A 195 13.75 7.35 -18.44
C TRP A 195 13.87 6.45 -17.22
N LEU A 196 12.73 5.95 -16.75
CA LEU A 196 12.64 5.01 -15.66
C LEU A 196 11.94 3.75 -16.19
N PRO A 197 12.63 2.88 -16.93
CA PRO A 197 12.05 1.66 -17.41
C PRO A 197 11.58 0.80 -16.24
N ASP A 198 10.57 -0.04 -16.46
CA ASP A 198 10.18 -1.03 -15.47
C ASP A 198 11.44 -1.76 -15.05
N LYS A 199 11.61 -1.98 -13.74
CA LYS A 199 12.66 -2.90 -13.29
C LYS A 199 12.40 -4.16 -14.09
N ALA A 200 13.43 -4.64 -14.81
CA ALA A 200 13.30 -5.92 -15.46
C ALA A 200 12.63 -6.83 -14.43
N LYS A 201 11.40 -7.28 -14.72
CA LYS A 201 10.87 -8.42 -14.01
C LYS A 201 12.01 -9.38 -14.12
N GLN A 202 12.65 -9.77 -13.01
CA GLN A 202 13.51 -10.92 -13.04
C GLN A 202 12.63 -11.94 -13.74
N GLU A 203 12.99 -12.22 -15.00
CA GLU A 203 12.33 -13.25 -15.77
C GLU A 203 12.56 -14.50 -14.93
N LEU A 204 11.56 -14.84 -14.14
CA LEU A 204 11.40 -16.18 -13.66
C LEU A 204 11.56 -17.02 -14.90
N GLN A 205 12.60 -17.79 -14.95
CA GLN A 205 13.13 -18.66 -16.00
C GLN A 205 12.26 -18.77 -17.28
N PRO A 206 12.82 -18.65 -18.49
CA PRO A 206 12.07 -18.58 -19.76
C PRO A 206 11.11 -19.75 -20.03
N GLU A 207 11.10 -20.78 -19.19
CA GLU A 207 10.28 -21.97 -19.36
C GLU A 207 8.87 -21.90 -18.76
N ARG A 208 8.49 -20.86 -17.99
CA ARG A 208 7.16 -20.76 -17.35
C ARG A 208 6.29 -19.58 -17.77
N THR A 209 6.50 -18.97 -18.92
CA THR A 209 5.53 -18.04 -19.54
C THR A 209 4.40 -18.75 -20.29
N LYS A 210 3.91 -19.90 -19.81
CA LYS A 210 2.58 -20.35 -20.18
C LYS A 210 1.61 -19.41 -19.46
N LYS A 211 0.88 -18.57 -20.21
CA LYS A 211 -0.34 -17.93 -19.70
C LYS A 211 -1.19 -19.04 -19.10
N TYR A 212 -1.23 -19.08 -17.76
CA TYR A 212 -2.07 -20.08 -17.10
C TYR A 212 -3.50 -19.79 -17.45
N LYS A 213 -4.06 -20.67 -18.27
CA LYS A 213 -5.47 -20.73 -18.56
C LYS A 213 -6.10 -21.69 -17.55
N PRO A 214 -7.36 -21.48 -17.17
CA PRO A 214 -8.05 -22.45 -16.36
C PRO A 214 -7.96 -23.81 -17.06
N LEU A 215 -7.67 -24.87 -16.30
CA LEU A 215 -7.44 -26.21 -16.83
C LEU A 215 -8.75 -26.95 -17.07
N TYR A 216 -9.73 -26.72 -16.19
CA TYR A 216 -10.96 -27.51 -16.13
C TYR A 216 -12.20 -26.74 -16.57
N LEU A 217 -12.13 -25.39 -16.68
CA LEU A 217 -13.30 -24.58 -17.07
C LEU A 217 -13.45 -24.53 -18.58
N ASN A 218 -14.57 -25.05 -19.06
CA ASN A 218 -14.95 -25.02 -20.48
C ASN A 218 -16.43 -24.67 -20.61
N GLU A 219 -16.79 -23.84 -21.57
CA GLU A 219 -18.19 -23.46 -21.83
C GLU A 219 -19.12 -24.64 -22.11
N ASN A 220 -18.61 -25.74 -22.68
CA ASN A 220 -19.39 -26.95 -22.86
C ASN A 220 -19.84 -27.60 -21.55
N MET A 221 -19.13 -27.37 -20.45
CA MET A 221 -19.50 -27.90 -19.13
C MET A 221 -20.73 -27.20 -18.54
N LEU A 222 -21.05 -25.98 -18.98
CA LEU A 222 -22.23 -25.22 -18.56
C LEU A 222 -23.58 -25.83 -19.03
N LYS A 223 -23.56 -26.84 -19.92
CA LYS A 223 -24.76 -27.51 -20.41
C LYS A 223 -25.48 -28.34 -19.34
N SER A 224 -24.79 -28.72 -18.28
CA SER A 224 -25.33 -29.43 -17.11
C SER A 224 -24.78 -28.85 -15.83
N GLY A 225 -25.65 -28.53 -14.87
CA GLY A 225 -25.28 -27.98 -13.58
C GLY A 225 -24.29 -28.86 -12.82
N ASP A 226 -24.48 -30.16 -12.77
CA ASP A 226 -23.56 -31.09 -12.10
C ASP A 226 -22.19 -31.10 -12.77
N THR A 227 -22.14 -31.10 -14.09
CA THR A 227 -20.86 -31.07 -14.83
C THR A 227 -20.13 -29.75 -14.62
N ALA A 228 -20.88 -28.65 -14.59
CA ALA A 228 -20.34 -27.33 -14.32
C ALA A 228 -19.77 -27.22 -12.89
N LEU A 229 -20.49 -27.71 -11.89
CA LEU A 229 -20.01 -27.72 -10.50
C LEU A 229 -18.76 -28.58 -10.33
N ARG A 230 -18.72 -29.78 -10.91
CA ARG A 230 -17.52 -30.63 -10.87
C ARG A 230 -16.32 -29.96 -11.55
N ALA A 231 -16.52 -29.29 -12.66
CA ALA A 231 -15.47 -28.53 -13.33
C ALA A 231 -14.98 -27.36 -12.45
N LEU A 232 -15.93 -26.67 -11.82
CA LEU A 232 -15.65 -25.55 -10.91
C LEU A 232 -14.79 -26.00 -9.70
N PHE A 233 -15.18 -27.06 -9.02
CA PHE A 233 -14.40 -27.58 -7.87
C PHE A 233 -13.04 -28.11 -8.29
N LYS A 234 -12.89 -28.74 -9.45
CA LYS A 234 -11.59 -29.15 -9.97
C LYS A 234 -10.67 -27.94 -10.22
N GLU A 235 -11.22 -26.84 -10.73
CA GLU A 235 -10.42 -25.63 -10.93
C GLU A 235 -10.07 -24.95 -9.61
N ILE A 236 -10.98 -24.98 -8.63
CA ILE A 236 -10.69 -24.47 -7.26
C ILE A 236 -9.63 -25.32 -6.59
N ARG A 237 -9.66 -26.64 -6.75
CA ARG A 237 -8.59 -27.53 -6.28
C ARG A 237 -7.23 -27.14 -6.93
N HIS A 238 -7.21 -26.96 -8.24
CA HIS A 238 -6.01 -26.48 -8.95
C HIS A 238 -5.52 -25.13 -8.39
N LEU A 239 -6.42 -24.19 -8.13
CA LEU A 239 -6.08 -22.91 -7.47
C LEU A 239 -5.51 -23.13 -6.05
N ASN A 240 -6.07 -24.09 -5.30
CA ASN A 240 -5.61 -24.42 -3.96
C ASN A 240 -4.21 -25.06 -3.97
N ASP A 241 -3.94 -25.96 -4.90
CA ASP A 241 -2.62 -26.57 -5.07
C ASP A 241 -1.56 -25.52 -5.39
N LEU A 242 -1.85 -24.58 -6.29
CA LEU A 242 -1.00 -23.42 -6.54
C LEU A 242 -0.84 -22.53 -5.29
N GLY A 243 -1.89 -22.43 -4.46
CA GLY A 243 -1.83 -21.73 -3.17
C GLY A 243 -0.87 -22.38 -2.20
N VAL A 244 -0.86 -23.71 -2.11
CA VAL A 244 0.09 -24.48 -1.29
C VAL A 244 1.52 -24.23 -1.77
N ASP A 245 1.78 -24.24 -3.08
CA ASP A 245 3.09 -23.93 -3.65
C ASP A 245 3.56 -22.52 -3.24
N VAL A 246 2.66 -21.54 -3.28
CA VAL A 246 2.94 -20.16 -2.85
C VAL A 246 3.32 -20.10 -1.37
N ILE A 247 2.60 -20.83 -0.51
CA ILE A 247 2.90 -20.90 0.92
C ILE A 247 4.26 -21.53 1.14
N CYS A 248 4.56 -22.63 0.46
CA CYS A 248 5.88 -23.28 0.51
C CYS A 248 6.99 -22.29 0.17
N HIS A 249 6.86 -21.54 -0.92
CA HIS A 249 7.83 -20.53 -1.30
C HIS A 249 7.95 -19.39 -0.27
N ALA A 250 6.82 -18.96 0.33
CA ALA A 250 6.84 -17.94 1.37
C ALA A 250 7.57 -18.40 2.64
N LEU A 251 7.57 -19.70 2.90
CA LEU A 251 8.25 -20.34 4.02
C LEU A 251 9.67 -20.83 3.68
N TYR A 252 10.16 -20.57 2.47
CA TYR A 252 11.47 -21.06 2.00
C TYR A 252 11.58 -22.59 2.10
N VAL A 253 10.51 -23.26 1.70
CA VAL A 253 10.40 -24.73 1.55
C VAL A 253 10.22 -25.04 0.06
N PRO A 254 11.04 -25.94 -0.53
CA PRO A 254 10.80 -26.40 -1.89
C PRO A 254 9.45 -27.13 -2.00
N PRO A 255 8.51 -26.71 -2.87
CA PRO A 255 7.22 -27.39 -3.01
C PRO A 255 7.34 -28.89 -3.31
N GLU A 256 8.37 -29.27 -4.09
CA GLU A 256 8.63 -30.66 -4.47
C GLU A 256 9.02 -31.57 -3.28
N GLN A 257 9.43 -30.95 -2.17
CA GLN A 257 9.86 -31.66 -0.96
C GLN A 257 8.76 -31.75 0.10
N ILE A 258 7.59 -31.15 -0.12
CA ILE A 258 6.53 -31.05 0.91
C ILE A 258 6.11 -32.45 1.40
N ASP A 259 5.91 -33.41 0.50
CA ASP A 259 5.54 -34.79 0.85
C ASP A 259 6.59 -35.46 1.75
N THR A 260 7.87 -35.25 1.42
CA THR A 260 8.99 -35.79 2.20
C THR A 260 9.04 -35.16 3.59
N ILE A 261 8.91 -33.82 3.66
CA ILE A 261 8.92 -33.07 4.92
C ILE A 261 7.74 -33.49 5.82
N CYS A 262 6.56 -33.65 5.23
CA CYS A 262 5.37 -34.07 5.96
C CYS A 262 5.50 -35.51 6.51
N THR A 263 6.22 -36.39 5.80
CA THR A 263 6.46 -37.76 6.22
C THR A 263 7.58 -37.87 7.25
N THR A 264 8.72 -37.22 7.00
CA THR A 264 9.91 -37.28 7.86
C THR A 264 9.83 -36.37 9.07
N ARG A 265 9.00 -35.31 9.00
CA ARG A 265 8.92 -34.20 9.96
C ARG A 265 10.24 -33.41 10.10
N GLU A 266 11.14 -33.57 9.15
CA GLU A 266 12.40 -32.84 9.09
C GLU A 266 12.25 -31.61 8.18
N ILE A 267 12.24 -30.42 8.78
CA ILE A 267 12.10 -29.17 8.05
C ILE A 267 13.50 -28.72 7.63
N PRO A 268 13.80 -28.63 6.33
CA PRO A 268 15.13 -28.22 5.87
C PRO A 268 15.42 -26.77 6.29
N PRO A 269 16.70 -26.39 6.45
CA PRO A 269 17.06 -24.99 6.67
C PRO A 269 16.52 -24.14 5.52
N PRO A 270 16.24 -22.85 5.77
CA PRO A 270 15.70 -21.97 4.72
C PRO A 270 16.71 -21.81 3.58
N GLU A 271 16.35 -22.29 2.39
CA GLU A 271 17.21 -22.13 1.21
C GLU A 271 17.13 -20.69 0.69
N GLN A 272 18.25 -19.98 0.69
CA GLN A 272 18.34 -18.58 0.24
C GLN A 272 18.07 -18.40 -1.27
N LYS A 273 18.03 -19.48 -2.05
CA LYS A 273 17.87 -19.46 -3.51
C LYS A 273 16.43 -19.47 -4.01
N LEU A 274 15.44 -19.61 -3.12
CA LEU A 274 14.02 -19.56 -3.51
C LEU A 274 13.57 -18.10 -3.73
N GLU A 275 14.05 -17.49 -4.80
CA GLU A 275 13.69 -16.13 -5.22
C GLU A 275 12.35 -16.09 -5.98
N LEU A 276 11.34 -16.84 -5.57
CA LEU A 276 10.01 -16.65 -6.14
C LEU A 276 9.44 -15.33 -5.65
N ASN A 277 9.23 -14.41 -6.56
CA ASN A 277 8.47 -13.20 -6.26
C ASN A 277 6.97 -13.56 -6.22
N VAL A 278 6.46 -13.88 -5.03
CA VAL A 278 5.06 -14.25 -4.80
C VAL A 278 4.08 -13.24 -5.39
N GLN A 279 4.42 -11.94 -5.41
CA GLN A 279 3.60 -10.92 -6.05
C GLN A 279 3.48 -11.15 -7.57
N SER A 280 4.60 -11.44 -8.24
CA SER A 280 4.60 -11.70 -9.69
C SER A 280 3.82 -12.96 -10.03
N PHE A 281 3.97 -14.00 -9.21
CA PHE A 281 3.23 -15.25 -9.35
C PHE A 281 1.73 -15.03 -9.16
N TYR A 282 1.34 -14.29 -8.12
CA TYR A 282 -0.05 -13.91 -7.86
C TYR A 282 -0.68 -13.18 -9.06
N ASP A 283 0.01 -12.17 -9.60
CA ASP A 283 -0.52 -11.37 -10.71
C ASP A 283 -0.58 -12.15 -12.04
N ALA A 284 0.38 -13.07 -12.26
CA ALA A 284 0.50 -13.80 -13.52
C ALA A 284 -0.36 -15.08 -13.57
N GLU A 285 -0.56 -15.75 -12.45
CA GLU A 285 -1.16 -17.09 -12.39
C GLU A 285 -2.45 -17.11 -11.56
N ILE A 286 -2.40 -16.69 -10.29
CA ILE A 286 -3.51 -16.81 -9.36
C ILE A 286 -4.70 -15.93 -9.76
N LYS A 287 -4.45 -14.66 -10.01
CA LYS A 287 -5.49 -13.67 -10.33
C LYS A 287 -6.29 -13.99 -11.61
N PRO A 288 -5.66 -14.43 -12.72
CA PRO A 288 -6.40 -14.85 -13.92
C PRO A 288 -7.27 -16.09 -13.68
N ILE A 289 -6.75 -17.11 -12.95
CA ILE A 289 -7.51 -18.33 -12.62
C ILE A 289 -8.71 -17.97 -11.75
N TYR A 290 -8.49 -17.20 -10.67
CA TYR A 290 -9.58 -16.76 -9.79
C TYR A 290 -10.65 -15.95 -10.53
N SER A 291 -10.26 -15.04 -11.43
CA SER A 291 -11.21 -14.30 -12.26
C SER A 291 -12.03 -15.22 -13.17
N SER A 292 -11.40 -16.27 -13.72
CA SER A 292 -12.07 -17.25 -14.56
C SER A 292 -13.04 -18.12 -13.76
N ILE A 293 -12.69 -18.48 -12.53
CA ILE A 293 -13.57 -19.19 -11.59
C ILE A 293 -14.83 -18.37 -11.32
N LEU A 294 -14.69 -17.07 -11.02
CA LEU A 294 -15.83 -16.19 -10.75
C LEU A 294 -16.73 -16.00 -12.00
N ASP A 295 -16.11 -15.76 -13.16
CA ASP A 295 -16.85 -15.62 -14.43
C ASP A 295 -17.60 -16.91 -14.77
N PHE A 296 -16.97 -18.07 -14.63
CA PHE A 296 -17.60 -19.36 -14.89
C PHE A 296 -18.74 -19.66 -13.91
N ALA A 297 -18.52 -19.44 -12.61
CA ALA A 297 -19.54 -19.65 -11.58
C ALA A 297 -20.78 -18.77 -11.81
N SER A 298 -20.60 -17.53 -12.28
CA SER A 298 -21.69 -16.60 -12.59
C SER A 298 -22.57 -17.07 -13.77
N LYS A 299 -22.06 -17.94 -14.62
CA LYS A 299 -22.76 -18.48 -15.80
C LYS A 299 -23.49 -19.80 -15.53
N ILE A 300 -23.29 -20.40 -14.34
CA ILE A 300 -24.01 -21.62 -13.98
C ILE A 300 -25.47 -21.27 -13.77
N ASN A 301 -26.34 -21.84 -14.63
CA ASN A 301 -27.78 -21.57 -14.57
C ASN A 301 -28.41 -22.27 -13.36
N ILE A 302 -29.01 -21.48 -12.47
CA ILE A 302 -29.72 -21.93 -11.28
C ILE A 302 -31.22 -22.10 -11.55
N GLU A 303 -31.73 -21.54 -12.68
CA GLU A 303 -33.13 -21.57 -13.03
C GLU A 303 -33.59 -22.99 -13.45
N GLY A 304 -34.48 -23.56 -12.66
CA GLY A 304 -35.10 -24.84 -12.93
C GLY A 304 -34.70 -26.01 -12.04
N SER A 305 -33.79 -25.83 -11.13
CA SER A 305 -33.44 -26.81 -10.10
C SER A 305 -33.97 -26.33 -8.75
N GLU A 306 -34.86 -27.11 -8.15
CA GLU A 306 -35.31 -26.90 -6.76
C GLU A 306 -34.09 -26.85 -5.82
N ASN A 307 -33.57 -25.64 -5.50
CA ASN A 307 -32.57 -25.30 -4.49
C ASN A 307 -31.25 -26.11 -4.45
N GLY A 308 -31.00 -27.09 -5.37
CA GLY A 308 -29.88 -28.03 -5.24
C GLY A 308 -28.48 -27.47 -5.50
N TYR A 309 -28.32 -26.39 -6.25
CA TYR A 309 -26.99 -25.87 -6.64
C TYR A 309 -26.52 -24.64 -5.86
N GLN A 310 -27.39 -24.01 -5.10
CA GLN A 310 -27.07 -22.78 -4.37
C GLN A 310 -25.99 -23.00 -3.29
N GLU A 311 -26.17 -24.06 -2.49
CA GLU A 311 -25.23 -24.39 -1.41
C GLU A 311 -23.85 -24.81 -1.94
N PRO A 312 -23.73 -25.72 -2.92
CA PRO A 312 -22.44 -26.05 -3.54
C PRO A 312 -21.75 -24.82 -4.20
N LEU A 313 -22.49 -23.92 -4.82
CA LEU A 313 -21.94 -22.70 -5.40
C LEU A 313 -21.39 -21.75 -4.32
N ASN A 314 -22.10 -21.61 -3.19
CA ASN A 314 -21.61 -20.81 -2.07
C ASN A 314 -20.35 -21.42 -1.48
N THR A 315 -20.28 -22.73 -1.32
CA THR A 315 -19.09 -23.47 -0.89
C THR A 315 -17.92 -23.23 -1.85
N ALA A 316 -18.16 -23.32 -3.15
CA ALA A 316 -17.15 -23.08 -4.17
C ALA A 316 -16.62 -21.62 -4.12
N HIS A 317 -17.50 -20.64 -3.99
CA HIS A 317 -17.11 -19.24 -3.85
C HIS A 317 -16.27 -19.01 -2.58
N LEU A 318 -16.71 -19.56 -1.46
CA LEU A 318 -15.99 -19.42 -0.19
C LEU A 318 -14.61 -20.05 -0.28
N ALA A 319 -14.49 -21.27 -0.81
CA ALA A 319 -13.21 -21.96 -0.96
C ALA A 319 -12.24 -21.17 -1.86
N ALA A 320 -12.69 -20.72 -3.04
CA ALA A 320 -11.87 -19.91 -3.95
C ALA A 320 -11.43 -18.59 -3.31
N PHE A 321 -12.35 -17.89 -2.62
CA PHE A 321 -12.05 -16.64 -1.93
C PHE A 321 -11.01 -16.84 -0.83
N LYS A 322 -11.21 -17.86 0.03
CA LYS A 322 -10.28 -18.17 1.13
C LYS A 322 -8.90 -18.58 0.63
N THR A 323 -8.82 -19.36 -0.43
CA THR A 323 -7.54 -19.70 -1.06
C THR A 323 -6.79 -18.44 -1.49
N VAL A 324 -7.46 -17.50 -2.16
CA VAL A 324 -6.85 -16.24 -2.58
C VAL A 324 -6.46 -15.36 -1.38
N GLU A 325 -7.24 -15.36 -0.32
CA GLU A 325 -6.95 -14.63 0.93
C GLU A 325 -5.67 -15.17 1.57
N VAL A 326 -5.56 -16.48 1.75
CA VAL A 326 -4.36 -17.17 2.28
C VAL A 326 -3.11 -16.85 1.45
N ILE A 327 -3.22 -16.87 0.12
CA ILE A 327 -2.11 -16.51 -0.78
C ILE A 327 -1.65 -15.05 -0.56
N LYS A 328 -2.59 -14.11 -0.36
CA LYS A 328 -2.26 -12.70 -0.08
C LYS A 328 -1.53 -12.53 1.24
N GLU A 329 -1.98 -13.22 2.28
CA GLU A 329 -1.33 -13.18 3.60
C GLU A 329 0.08 -13.78 3.53
N SER A 330 0.27 -14.87 2.79
CA SER A 330 1.58 -15.50 2.55
C SER A 330 2.57 -14.55 1.87
N LYS A 331 2.09 -13.72 0.94
CA LYS A 331 2.90 -12.68 0.29
C LYS A 331 3.39 -11.62 1.29
N HIS A 332 2.53 -11.20 2.22
CA HIS A 332 2.90 -10.22 3.23
C HIS A 332 3.94 -10.79 4.21
N LEU A 333 3.74 -12.04 4.63
CA LEU A 333 4.67 -12.77 5.50
C LEU A 333 6.05 -12.94 4.84
N GLN A 334 6.11 -13.32 3.55
CA GLN A 334 7.36 -13.58 2.83
C GLN A 334 8.35 -12.42 2.92
N LYS A 335 7.87 -11.18 2.82
CA LYS A 335 8.74 -9.99 2.78
C LYS A 335 9.61 -9.86 4.03
N ASN A 336 9.02 -10.05 5.20
CA ASN A 336 9.74 -9.94 6.48
C ASN A 336 10.51 -11.21 6.78
N MET A 337 9.94 -12.38 6.47
CA MET A 337 10.59 -13.69 6.56
C MET A 337 11.93 -13.67 5.80
N HIS A 338 11.94 -13.17 4.55
CA HIS A 338 13.16 -13.02 3.76
C HIS A 338 14.24 -12.22 4.49
N ASN A 339 13.88 -11.04 4.99
CA ASN A 339 14.83 -10.13 5.64
C ASN A 339 15.44 -10.74 6.91
N VAL A 340 14.64 -11.46 7.68
CA VAL A 340 15.09 -12.05 8.96
C VAL A 340 15.87 -13.33 8.74
N LEU A 341 15.38 -14.24 7.90
CA LEU A 341 16.05 -15.53 7.64
C LEU A 341 17.37 -15.36 6.89
N SER A 342 17.57 -14.27 6.16
CA SER A 342 18.84 -13.91 5.53
C SER A 342 19.90 -13.39 6.51
N ASN A 343 19.52 -13.10 7.78
CA ASN A 343 20.42 -12.59 8.80
C ASN A 343 20.30 -13.39 10.12
N PRO A 344 21.06 -14.47 10.28
CA PRO A 344 21.01 -15.32 11.48
C PRO A 344 21.36 -14.59 12.78
N GLU A 345 22.06 -13.45 12.71
CA GLU A 345 22.40 -12.63 13.88
C GLU A 345 21.25 -11.72 14.32
N SER A 346 20.13 -11.71 13.59
CA SER A 346 18.95 -10.92 13.95
C SER A 346 18.39 -11.37 15.31
N PRO A 347 18.12 -10.44 16.26
CA PRO A 347 17.53 -10.79 17.54
C PRO A 347 16.20 -11.56 17.45
N VAL A 348 15.44 -11.38 16.36
CA VAL A 348 14.16 -12.06 16.10
C VAL A 348 14.30 -13.33 15.24
N TYR A 349 15.52 -13.74 14.90
CA TYR A 349 15.75 -14.89 14.00
C TYR A 349 15.08 -16.17 14.51
N GLN A 350 15.26 -16.48 15.79
CA GLN A 350 14.71 -17.69 16.40
C GLN A 350 13.17 -17.66 16.45
N ASP A 351 12.58 -16.49 16.69
CA ASP A 351 11.12 -16.32 16.68
C ASP A 351 10.54 -16.62 15.28
N TYR A 352 11.22 -16.15 14.21
CA TYR A 352 10.80 -16.45 12.83
C TYR A 352 11.06 -17.89 12.43
N MET A 353 12.10 -18.55 12.93
CA MET A 353 12.30 -19.98 12.74
C MET A 353 11.16 -20.78 13.38
N THR A 354 10.78 -20.45 14.61
CA THR A 354 9.66 -21.09 15.29
C THR A 354 8.34 -20.85 14.55
N LEU A 355 8.09 -19.61 14.09
CA LEU A 355 6.92 -19.27 13.30
C LEU A 355 6.85 -20.07 11.99
N ARG A 356 8.00 -20.21 11.30
CA ARG A 356 8.14 -21.01 10.09
C ARG A 356 7.83 -22.50 10.37
N GLU A 357 8.39 -23.06 11.42
CA GLU A 357 8.17 -24.45 11.80
C GLU A 357 6.69 -24.75 12.09
N GLN A 358 6.01 -23.87 12.82
CA GLN A 358 4.58 -24.00 13.09
C GLN A 358 3.73 -23.94 11.82
N LEU A 359 4.05 -23.03 10.90
CA LEU A 359 3.34 -22.95 9.63
C LEU A 359 3.58 -24.14 8.71
N VAL A 360 4.81 -24.67 8.65
CA VAL A 360 5.11 -25.90 7.90
C VAL A 360 4.33 -27.07 8.49
N LYS A 361 4.26 -27.18 9.82
CA LYS A 361 3.46 -28.22 10.51
C LYS A 361 1.97 -28.11 10.12
N ILE A 362 1.40 -26.89 10.14
CA ILE A 362 0.02 -26.65 9.71
C ILE A 362 -0.19 -27.05 8.25
N LEU A 363 0.75 -26.69 7.37
CA LEU A 363 0.70 -27.02 5.95
C LEU A 363 0.75 -28.53 5.72
N CYS A 364 1.57 -29.26 6.47
CA CYS A 364 1.62 -30.74 6.43
C CYS A 364 0.32 -31.37 6.92
N LEU A 365 -0.24 -30.85 8.01
CA LEU A 365 -1.54 -31.33 8.51
C LEU A 365 -2.64 -31.10 7.47
N TYR A 366 -2.68 -29.94 6.85
CA TYR A 366 -3.62 -29.61 5.77
C TYR A 366 -3.46 -30.56 4.58
N HIS A 367 -2.22 -30.73 4.09
CA HIS A 367 -1.90 -31.57 2.93
C HIS A 367 -2.29 -33.03 3.16
N HIS A 368 -2.08 -33.54 4.38
CA HIS A 368 -2.44 -34.92 4.74
C HIS A 368 -3.94 -35.10 4.93
N THR A 369 -4.62 -34.10 5.48
CA THR A 369 -6.04 -34.22 5.86
C THR A 369 -6.98 -33.99 4.68
N LEU A 370 -6.57 -33.18 3.67
CA LEU A 370 -7.44 -32.88 2.55
C LEU A 370 -7.90 -34.14 1.77
N PRO A 371 -7.03 -35.11 1.43
CA PRO A 371 -7.48 -36.35 0.80
C PRO A 371 -8.40 -37.20 1.67
N LEU A 372 -8.26 -37.16 3.00
CA LEU A 372 -9.09 -37.92 3.94
C LEU A 372 -10.55 -37.43 3.96
N ALA A 373 -10.79 -36.18 3.56
CA ALA A 373 -12.11 -35.57 3.55
C ALA A 373 -13.07 -36.21 2.52
N ALA A 374 -12.55 -36.93 1.52
CA ALA A 374 -13.35 -37.66 0.52
C ALA A 374 -13.95 -38.97 1.07
N ASP A 375 -13.37 -39.59 2.11
CA ASP A 375 -13.74 -40.90 2.62
C ASP A 375 -14.42 -40.78 3.98
N GLU A 376 -15.73 -41.04 4.00
CA GLU A 376 -16.53 -40.99 5.23
C GLU A 376 -16.08 -42.02 6.30
N ASN A 377 -15.32 -43.04 5.93
CA ASN A 377 -14.79 -44.02 6.89
C ASN A 377 -13.57 -43.49 7.66
N GLN A 378 -12.97 -42.38 7.23
CA GLN A 378 -11.79 -41.78 7.82
C GLN A 378 -12.10 -40.53 8.70
N TRP A 379 -13.34 -40.31 9.04
CA TRP A 379 -13.76 -39.15 9.87
C TRP A 379 -13.06 -39.06 11.22
N GLY A 380 -12.74 -40.19 11.83
CA GLY A 380 -11.99 -40.20 13.11
C GLY A 380 -10.60 -39.62 12.97
N GLU A 381 -9.86 -40.05 11.94
CA GLU A 381 -8.53 -39.58 11.64
C GLU A 381 -8.55 -38.10 11.18
N GLN A 382 -9.49 -37.75 10.31
CA GLN A 382 -9.70 -36.36 9.89
C GLN A 382 -9.96 -35.42 11.08
N SER A 383 -10.82 -35.85 12.04
CA SER A 383 -11.14 -35.03 13.21
C SER A 383 -9.92 -34.83 14.11
N GLU A 384 -9.08 -35.85 14.30
CA GLU A 384 -7.83 -35.76 15.06
C GLU A 384 -6.85 -34.75 14.38
N GLN A 385 -6.67 -34.87 13.08
CA GLN A 385 -5.80 -33.96 12.33
C GLN A 385 -6.28 -32.51 12.39
N ILE A 386 -7.60 -32.26 12.30
CA ILE A 386 -8.22 -30.95 12.46
C ILE A 386 -7.92 -30.37 13.87
N GLN A 387 -8.03 -31.19 14.93
CA GLN A 387 -7.69 -30.71 16.27
C GLN A 387 -6.22 -30.38 16.42
N LEU A 388 -5.31 -31.16 15.84
CA LEU A 388 -3.87 -30.86 15.81
C LEU A 388 -3.58 -29.57 15.06
N MET A 389 -4.29 -29.31 13.98
CA MET A 389 -4.18 -28.08 13.23
C MET A 389 -4.65 -26.86 14.04
N GLN A 390 -5.78 -26.97 14.74
CA GLN A 390 -6.28 -25.94 15.67
C GLN A 390 -5.29 -25.66 16.79
N GLN A 391 -4.70 -26.71 17.38
CA GLN A 391 -3.67 -26.55 18.40
C GLN A 391 -2.44 -25.82 17.85
N SER A 392 -1.96 -26.17 16.66
CA SER A 392 -0.81 -25.52 16.05
C SER A 392 -1.07 -24.04 15.72
N ILE A 393 -2.30 -23.69 15.35
CA ILE A 393 -2.72 -22.28 15.18
C ILE A 393 -2.69 -21.54 16.53
N HIS A 394 -3.12 -22.18 17.60
CA HIS A 394 -3.06 -21.61 18.95
C HIS A 394 -1.61 -21.42 19.43
N GLU A 395 -0.71 -22.35 19.11
CA GLU A 395 0.73 -22.24 19.40
C GLU A 395 1.36 -21.01 18.70
N ILE A 396 0.92 -20.67 17.49
CA ILE A 396 1.32 -19.41 16.82
C ILE A 396 0.88 -18.18 17.63
N GLU A 397 -0.31 -18.17 18.21
CA GLU A 397 -0.77 -17.05 19.05
C GLU A 397 0.05 -16.91 20.33
N ALA A 398 0.51 -17.99 20.91
CA ALA A 398 1.36 -17.97 22.11
C ALA A 398 2.70 -17.25 21.88
N LEU A 399 3.20 -17.19 20.64
CA LEU A 399 4.41 -16.43 20.31
C LEU A 399 4.28 -14.92 20.59
N ARG A 400 3.05 -14.38 20.65
CA ARG A 400 2.82 -12.96 21.03
C ARG A 400 3.24 -12.67 22.45
N GLU A 401 2.89 -13.55 23.38
CA GLU A 401 3.27 -13.37 24.79
C GLU A 401 4.78 -13.46 24.97
N ALA A 402 5.42 -14.38 24.24
CA ALA A 402 6.87 -14.51 24.23
C ALA A 402 7.53 -13.22 23.71
N ALA A 403 7.05 -12.65 22.59
CA ALA A 403 7.58 -11.40 22.02
C ALA A 403 7.39 -10.20 22.98
N PHE A 404 6.25 -10.08 23.66
CA PHE A 404 6.05 -9.05 24.69
C PHE A 404 6.95 -9.26 25.92
N SER A 405 7.21 -10.51 26.30
CA SER A 405 8.16 -10.80 27.38
C SER A 405 9.57 -10.36 27.03
N GLN A 406 10.03 -10.65 25.81
CA GLN A 406 11.34 -10.23 25.30
C GLN A 406 11.46 -8.68 25.25
N LEU A 407 10.36 -7.98 24.87
CA LEU A 407 10.31 -6.51 24.91
C LEU A 407 10.49 -5.98 26.34
N ARG A 408 9.77 -6.57 27.32
CA ARG A 408 9.89 -6.15 28.74
C ARG A 408 11.29 -6.39 29.31
N GLN A 409 11.98 -7.41 28.80
CA GLN A 409 13.36 -7.73 29.20
C GLN A 409 14.40 -6.86 28.44
N GLY A 410 13.97 -6.03 27.50
CA GLY A 410 14.88 -5.20 26.70
C GLY A 410 15.69 -5.97 25.66
N LEU A 411 15.32 -7.21 25.36
CA LEU A 411 15.96 -8.05 24.33
C LEU A 411 15.55 -7.65 22.92
N LEU A 412 14.33 -7.17 22.76
CA LEU A 412 13.79 -6.69 21.49
C LEU A 412 13.36 -5.22 21.60
N THR A 413 13.48 -4.49 20.50
CA THR A 413 12.94 -3.14 20.38
C THR A 413 11.43 -3.16 20.06
N SER A 414 10.72 -2.08 20.39
CA SER A 414 9.28 -1.92 20.08
C SER A 414 8.99 -2.10 18.60
N TRP A 415 9.89 -1.68 17.70
CA TRP A 415 9.73 -1.83 16.27
C TRP A 415 9.83 -3.30 15.82
N GLN A 416 10.80 -4.05 16.36
CA GLN A 416 10.96 -5.49 16.08
C GLN A 416 9.74 -6.28 16.56
N VAL A 417 9.25 -6.00 17.76
CA VAL A 417 8.04 -6.63 18.30
C VAL A 417 6.82 -6.27 17.46
N SER A 418 6.65 -5.01 17.05
CA SER A 418 5.54 -4.60 16.19
C SER A 418 5.55 -5.33 14.84
N SER A 419 6.73 -5.49 14.22
CA SER A 419 6.88 -6.25 12.97
C SER A 419 6.53 -7.72 13.17
N LEU A 420 7.09 -8.37 14.20
CA LEU A 420 6.82 -9.77 14.54
C LEU A 420 5.34 -10.01 14.83
N MET A 421 4.66 -9.09 15.53
CA MET A 421 3.22 -9.15 15.80
C MET A 421 2.38 -9.18 14.52
N ASN A 422 2.74 -8.40 13.51
CA ASN A 422 2.07 -8.40 12.22
C ASN A 422 2.26 -9.75 11.52
N ASP A 423 3.47 -10.31 11.58
CA ASP A 423 3.78 -11.57 10.91
C ASP A 423 3.15 -12.77 11.62
N ILE A 424 3.04 -12.74 12.95
CA ILE A 424 2.24 -13.70 13.73
C ILE A 424 0.76 -13.63 13.30
N ASN A 425 0.21 -12.43 13.05
CA ASN A 425 -1.13 -12.29 12.50
C ASN A 425 -1.27 -12.92 11.11
N TYR A 426 -0.35 -12.65 10.19
CA TYR A 426 -0.37 -13.26 8.86
C TYR A 426 -0.31 -14.79 8.95
N ALA A 427 0.59 -15.33 9.77
CA ALA A 427 0.70 -16.76 10.00
C ALA A 427 -0.59 -17.38 10.55
N ARG A 428 -1.22 -16.74 11.52
CA ARG A 428 -2.51 -17.16 12.07
C ARG A 428 -3.61 -17.14 11.00
N PHE A 429 -3.69 -16.10 10.19
CA PHE A 429 -4.66 -16.01 9.10
C PHE A 429 -4.45 -17.09 8.04
N ILE A 430 -3.19 -17.40 7.69
CA ILE A 430 -2.86 -18.51 6.79
C ILE A 430 -3.37 -19.83 7.37
N GLY A 431 -3.01 -20.15 8.61
CA GLY A 431 -3.43 -21.38 9.27
C GLY A 431 -4.96 -21.51 9.40
N SER A 432 -5.62 -20.43 9.87
CA SER A 432 -7.09 -20.40 10.01
C SER A 432 -7.80 -20.49 8.66
N GLY A 433 -7.26 -19.86 7.61
CA GLY A 433 -7.83 -19.93 6.27
C GLY A 433 -7.74 -21.32 5.66
N LEU A 434 -6.60 -22.03 5.83
CA LEU A 434 -6.44 -23.42 5.41
C LEU A 434 -7.41 -24.35 6.16
N LEU A 435 -7.57 -24.14 7.47
CA LEU A 435 -8.52 -24.90 8.28
C LEU A 435 -9.97 -24.66 7.83
N GLU A 436 -10.34 -23.42 7.52
CA GLU A 436 -11.68 -23.05 7.04
C GLU A 436 -11.99 -23.68 5.67
N ILE A 437 -11.00 -23.70 4.76
CA ILE A 437 -11.12 -24.39 3.46
C ILE A 437 -11.39 -25.89 3.69
N LEU A 438 -10.62 -26.53 4.56
CA LEU A 438 -10.75 -27.96 4.86
C LEU A 438 -12.12 -28.30 5.47
N GLN A 439 -12.60 -27.49 6.41
CA GLN A 439 -13.87 -27.73 7.11
C GLN A 439 -15.10 -27.48 6.22
N ASN A 440 -15.06 -26.48 5.34
CA ASN A 440 -16.23 -26.07 4.55
C ASN A 440 -16.26 -26.70 3.15
N ALA A 441 -15.12 -27.01 2.56
CA ALA A 441 -15.02 -27.49 1.18
C ALA A 441 -14.09 -28.70 1.02
N GLY A 442 -13.60 -29.28 2.10
CA GLY A 442 -12.63 -30.38 2.03
C GLY A 442 -13.17 -31.57 1.24
N LYS A 443 -14.44 -31.94 1.42
CA LYS A 443 -15.07 -33.06 0.71
C LYS A 443 -15.14 -32.85 -0.82
N GLU A 444 -15.41 -31.64 -1.26
CA GLU A 444 -15.52 -31.26 -2.67
C GLU A 444 -14.16 -31.04 -3.33
N LEU A 445 -13.14 -30.71 -2.55
CA LEU A 445 -11.76 -30.45 -3.01
C LEU A 445 -10.86 -31.69 -2.92
N ALA A 446 -11.21 -32.68 -2.14
CA ALA A 446 -10.47 -33.95 -2.03
C ALA A 446 -10.65 -34.82 -3.29
#